data_7a34f9c7e72d27e5192fcf162debb34a
#
_entry.id   7a34f9c7e72d27e5192fcf162debb34a
#
_cell.length_a   1.000
_cell.length_b   1.000
_cell.length_c   1.000
_cell.angle_alpha   90.00
_cell.angle_beta   90.00
_cell.angle_gamma   90.00
#
_symmetry.space_group_name_H-M   'P 1'
#
loop_
_entity.id
_entity.type
_entity.pdbx_description
1 polymer ?
#
loop_
_entity_poly.entity_id
_entity_poly.type
_entity_poly.pdbx_seq_one_letter_code
_entity_poly.pdbx_strand_id
1 'polypeptide(L)'
;MKKLITIIVCSISFLVLSACVSNKKLILPEPARISVISLQKKTSEDVKTINKREEISKLIKEIQKQSKSTSLESVNDQPTNVKDYIIIKFYHQNEENDSVAYLYTMKEKQFIEQPYVGIWEVSSDIANRIEETFSS
;
A
#
# COMPACT_ATOMS: atom_id res chain seq x y z
N MET A 1 11.65 10.37 51.51
CA MET A 1 10.34 10.34 50.83
C MET A 1 10.31 11.26 49.57
N LYS A 2 10.77 12.50 49.62
CA LYS A 2 10.76 13.40 48.46
C LYS A 2 11.61 12.90 47.29
N LYS A 3 12.73 12.20 47.51
CA LYS A 3 13.60 11.63 46.49
C LYS A 3 12.99 10.41 45.80
N LEU A 4 12.18 9.64 46.48
CA LEU A 4 11.50 8.45 45.95
C LEU A 4 10.35 8.87 45.02
N ILE A 5 9.62 9.91 45.35
CA ILE A 5 8.54 10.47 44.53
C ILE A 5 9.08 11.05 43.24
N THR A 6 10.24 11.70 43.26
CA THR A 6 10.89 12.26 42.06
C THR A 6 11.34 11.18 41.09
N ILE A 7 11.83 10.03 41.59
CA ILE A 7 12.24 8.89 40.76
C ILE A 7 11.02 8.23 40.12
N ILE A 8 9.90 8.11 40.84
CA ILE A 8 8.67 7.53 40.29
C ILE A 8 8.07 8.41 39.21
N VAL A 9 8.10 9.73 39.35
CA VAL A 9 7.61 10.66 38.35
C VAL A 9 8.46 10.63 37.07
N CYS A 10 9.79 10.51 37.19
CA CYS A 10 10.67 10.34 36.03
C CYS A 10 10.47 9.01 35.31
N SER A 11 10.17 7.92 36.06
CA SER A 11 9.91 6.61 35.46
C SER A 11 8.62 6.57 34.65
N ILE A 12 7.60 7.30 35.05
CA ILE A 12 6.31 7.38 34.37
C ILE A 12 6.43 8.23 33.10
N SER A 13 7.33 9.21 33.06
CA SER A 13 7.55 10.06 31.88
C SER A 13 8.20 9.33 30.70
N PHE A 14 8.89 8.20 30.94
CA PHE A 14 9.52 7.41 29.87
C PHE A 14 8.57 6.44 29.16
N LEU A 15 7.40 6.18 29.71
CA LEU A 15 6.43 5.23 29.14
C LEU A 15 5.48 5.83 28.11
N VAL A 16 5.53 7.14 27.88
CA VAL A 16 4.58 7.84 26.99
C VAL A 16 5.13 8.07 25.57
N LEU A 17 6.41 7.74 25.32
CA LEU A 17 7.07 8.02 24.03
C LEU A 17 7.00 6.90 22.97
N SER A 18 6.32 5.79 23.27
CA SER A 18 6.27 4.65 22.34
C SER A 18 4.94 4.47 21.59
N ALA A 19 4.07 5.47 21.59
CA ALA A 19 2.72 5.37 21.02
C ALA A 19 2.49 6.20 19.76
N CYS A 20 3.50 6.36 18.88
CA CYS A 20 3.31 6.95 17.55
C CYS A 20 3.53 5.91 16.47
N VAL A 21 2.81 4.79 16.53
CA VAL A 21 2.59 3.96 15.34
C VAL A 21 1.39 4.57 14.63
N SER A 22 1.67 5.21 13.50
CA SER A 22 0.64 5.73 12.60
C SER A 22 -0.16 4.55 12.03
N ASN A 23 -1.35 4.26 12.57
CA ASN A 23 -2.29 3.28 12.02
C ASN A 23 -3.03 3.86 10.81
N LYS A 24 -2.30 4.31 9.81
CA LYS A 24 -2.87 4.84 8.59
C LYS A 24 -3.44 3.71 7.74
N LYS A 25 -4.74 3.77 7.47
CA LYS A 25 -5.41 2.77 6.64
C LYS A 25 -5.14 3.04 5.16
N LEU A 26 -4.86 2.00 4.38
CA LEU A 26 -4.81 2.08 2.93
C LEU A 26 -6.20 2.37 2.38
N ILE A 27 -6.33 3.46 1.65
CA ILE A 27 -7.59 3.84 0.98
C ILE A 27 -7.37 3.79 -0.53
N LEU A 28 -7.96 2.79 -1.17
CA LEU A 28 -8.04 2.67 -2.62
C LEU A 28 -9.34 3.30 -3.14
N PRO A 29 -9.42 3.60 -4.45
CA PRO A 29 -10.66 4.10 -5.03
C PRO A 29 -11.84 3.15 -4.80
N GLU A 30 -13.03 3.71 -4.69
CA GLU A 30 -14.26 2.93 -4.56
C GLU A 30 -14.49 2.07 -5.82
N PRO A 31 -14.67 0.75 -5.69
CA PRO A 31 -14.77 -0.15 -6.83
C PRO A 31 -15.85 0.23 -7.85
N ALA A 32 -16.98 0.76 -7.37
CA ALA A 32 -18.09 1.18 -8.22
C ALA A 32 -17.71 2.33 -9.18
N ARG A 33 -16.67 3.09 -8.87
CA ARG A 33 -16.18 4.22 -9.67
C ARG A 33 -15.10 3.83 -10.68
N ILE A 34 -14.59 2.61 -10.61
CA ILE A 34 -13.51 2.14 -11.47
C ILE A 34 -14.06 1.39 -12.67
N SER A 35 -13.65 1.78 -13.86
CA SER A 35 -13.99 1.10 -15.12
C SER A 35 -12.99 0.01 -15.48
N VAL A 36 -11.69 0.28 -15.25
CA VAL A 36 -10.60 -0.64 -15.60
C VAL A 36 -9.48 -0.50 -14.56
N ILE A 37 -8.87 -1.62 -14.21
CA ILE A 37 -7.55 -1.65 -13.55
C ILE A 37 -6.53 -2.10 -14.58
N SER A 38 -5.47 -1.32 -14.77
CA SER A 38 -4.31 -1.71 -15.58
C SER A 38 -3.16 -2.10 -14.66
N LEU A 39 -2.55 -3.23 -14.96
CA LEU A 39 -1.34 -3.74 -14.30
C LEU A 39 -0.20 -3.70 -15.33
N GLN A 40 0.89 -3.04 -15.00
CA GLN A 40 2.04 -2.92 -15.88
C GLN A 40 3.33 -3.24 -15.14
N LYS A 41 4.10 -4.20 -15.64
CA LYS A 41 5.45 -4.46 -15.14
C LYS A 41 6.41 -3.40 -15.66
N LYS A 42 7.19 -2.80 -14.77
CA LYS A 42 8.19 -1.79 -15.17
C LYS A 42 9.23 -2.36 -16.11
N THR A 43 9.77 -3.54 -15.81
CA THR A 43 10.93 -4.09 -16.52
C THR A 43 10.60 -4.75 -17.86
N SER A 44 9.42 -5.33 -18.01
CA SER A 44 9.02 -6.04 -19.25
C SER A 44 8.05 -5.25 -20.12
N GLU A 45 7.55 -4.13 -19.63
CA GLU A 45 6.49 -3.33 -20.29
C GLU A 45 5.19 -4.13 -20.56
N ASP A 46 5.07 -5.34 -20.01
CA ASP A 46 3.85 -6.14 -20.12
C ASP A 46 2.70 -5.42 -19.41
N VAL A 47 1.59 -5.31 -20.11
CA VAL A 47 0.36 -4.69 -19.60
C VAL A 47 -0.77 -5.69 -19.63
N LYS A 48 -1.47 -5.80 -18.50
CA LYS A 48 -2.72 -6.56 -18.37
C LYS A 48 -3.82 -5.65 -17.84
N THR A 49 -5.03 -5.90 -18.27
CA THR A 49 -6.20 -5.11 -17.83
C THR A 49 -7.26 -5.99 -17.22
N ILE A 50 -7.91 -5.47 -16.18
CA ILE A 50 -9.05 -6.07 -15.50
C ILE A 50 -10.23 -5.13 -15.71
N ASN A 51 -11.25 -5.56 -16.42
CA ASN A 51 -12.43 -4.77 -16.77
C ASN A 51 -13.75 -5.34 -16.25
N LYS A 52 -13.73 -6.55 -15.70
CA LYS A 52 -14.92 -7.14 -15.09
C LYS A 52 -15.17 -6.54 -13.72
N ARG A 53 -16.34 -6.00 -13.52
CA ARG A 53 -16.73 -5.32 -12.27
C ARG A 53 -16.50 -6.17 -11.02
N GLU A 54 -16.81 -7.45 -11.06
CA GLU A 54 -16.64 -8.37 -9.94
C GLU A 54 -15.15 -8.57 -9.60
N GLU A 55 -14.31 -8.71 -10.61
CA GLU A 55 -12.86 -8.86 -10.42
C GLU A 55 -12.21 -7.58 -9.88
N ILE A 56 -12.62 -6.42 -10.39
CA ILE A 56 -12.20 -5.10 -9.89
C ILE A 56 -12.56 -4.97 -8.41
N SER A 57 -13.82 -5.22 -8.07
CA SER A 57 -14.31 -5.11 -6.69
C SER A 57 -13.58 -6.07 -5.76
N LYS A 58 -13.38 -7.31 -6.18
CA LYS A 58 -12.67 -8.32 -5.41
C LYS A 58 -11.23 -7.93 -5.15
N LEU A 59 -10.50 -7.50 -6.17
CA LEU A 59 -9.09 -7.12 -6.06
C LEU A 59 -8.91 -5.93 -5.11
N ILE A 60 -9.67 -4.85 -5.29
CA ILE A 60 -9.58 -3.67 -4.44
C ILE A 60 -9.86 -4.01 -2.97
N LYS A 61 -10.93 -4.75 -2.70
CA LYS A 61 -11.31 -5.14 -1.34
C LYS A 61 -10.26 -6.05 -0.68
N GLU A 62 -9.70 -6.99 -1.43
CA GLU A 62 -8.67 -7.89 -0.90
C GLU A 62 -7.36 -7.14 -0.60
N ILE A 63 -6.92 -6.24 -1.47
CA ILE A 63 -5.75 -5.41 -1.20
C ILE A 63 -5.94 -4.61 0.09
N GLN A 64 -7.08 -3.94 0.25
CA GLN A 64 -7.38 -3.15 1.45
C GLN A 64 -7.44 -4.02 2.72
N LYS A 65 -8.06 -5.19 2.63
CA LYS A 65 -8.20 -6.11 3.77
C LYS A 65 -6.87 -6.71 4.22
N GLN A 66 -5.97 -6.97 3.29
CA GLN A 66 -4.70 -7.65 3.55
C GLN A 66 -3.49 -6.71 3.59
N SER A 67 -3.72 -5.44 3.83
CA SER A 67 -2.69 -4.42 3.99
C SER A 67 -2.51 -4.03 5.46
N LYS A 68 -1.25 -3.76 5.84
CA LYS A 68 -0.87 -3.25 7.16
C LYS A 68 -0.09 -1.96 7.00
N SER A 69 -0.38 -0.97 7.86
CA SER A 69 0.40 0.26 7.87
C SER A 69 1.86 0.00 8.24
N THR A 70 2.75 0.80 7.70
CA THR A 70 4.17 0.79 8.02
C THR A 70 4.60 2.18 8.48
N SER A 71 5.82 2.29 9.02
CA SER A 71 6.45 3.58 9.32
C SER A 71 7.15 4.20 8.11
N LEU A 72 7.11 3.54 6.95
CA LEU A 72 7.75 4.01 5.72
C LEU A 72 6.92 5.15 5.11
N GLU A 73 7.62 6.15 4.59
CA GLU A 73 6.99 7.31 3.94
C GLU A 73 7.17 7.25 2.43
N SER A 74 6.13 7.64 1.70
CA SER A 74 6.18 7.84 0.25
C SER A 74 6.34 9.33 -0.04
N VAL A 75 7.49 9.70 -0.57
CA VAL A 75 7.87 11.10 -0.84
C VAL A 75 8.18 11.38 -2.32
N ASN A 76 7.97 10.40 -3.17
CA ASN A 76 8.24 10.46 -4.61
C ASN A 76 7.03 10.02 -5.43
N ASP A 77 7.04 10.34 -6.71
CA ASP A 77 6.00 9.93 -7.66
C ASP A 77 5.99 8.42 -7.93
N GLN A 78 7.09 7.75 -7.65
CA GLN A 78 7.27 6.32 -7.89
C GLN A 78 8.28 5.74 -6.89
N PRO A 79 8.30 4.40 -6.68
CA PRO A 79 9.27 3.77 -5.80
C PRO A 79 10.70 4.03 -6.26
N THR A 80 11.56 4.45 -5.34
CA THR A 80 12.97 4.77 -5.64
C THR A 80 13.95 3.75 -5.07
N ASN A 81 13.53 2.97 -4.08
CA ASN A 81 14.39 2.00 -3.37
C ASN A 81 14.39 0.61 -4.00
N VAL A 82 13.67 0.40 -5.09
CA VAL A 82 13.57 -0.88 -5.79
C VAL A 82 13.73 -0.67 -7.29
N LYS A 83 14.28 -1.68 -7.97
CA LYS A 83 14.52 -1.62 -9.42
C LYS A 83 13.28 -2.02 -10.22
N ASP A 84 12.47 -2.91 -9.67
CA ASP A 84 11.31 -3.46 -10.33
C ASP A 84 10.05 -3.31 -9.49
N TYR A 85 8.94 -3.04 -10.14
CA TYR A 85 7.64 -2.93 -9.53
C TYR A 85 6.52 -3.12 -10.56
N ILE A 86 5.33 -3.38 -10.07
CA ILE A 86 4.11 -3.38 -10.87
C ILE A 86 3.38 -2.07 -10.64
N ILE A 87 3.07 -1.38 -11.72
CA ILE A 87 2.25 -0.17 -11.71
C ILE A 87 0.78 -0.60 -11.75
N ILE A 88 0.00 -0.19 -10.76
CA ILE A 88 -1.44 -0.44 -10.69
C ILE A 88 -2.16 0.87 -10.96
N LYS A 89 -2.81 0.99 -12.10
CA LYS A 89 -3.60 2.18 -12.46
C LYS A 89 -5.09 1.87 -12.35
N PHE A 90 -5.80 2.74 -11.67
CA PHE A 90 -7.25 2.69 -11.52
C PHE A 90 -7.87 3.78 -12.40
N TYR A 91 -8.51 3.38 -13.49
CA TYR A 91 -9.19 4.30 -14.39
C TYR A 91 -10.62 4.56 -13.89
N HIS A 92 -10.87 5.81 -13.53
CA HIS A 92 -12.17 6.23 -13.01
C HIS A 92 -13.19 6.42 -14.14
N GLN A 93 -14.44 6.05 -13.87
CA GLN A 93 -15.55 6.34 -14.78
C GLN A 93 -15.79 7.85 -14.80
N ASN A 94 -15.91 8.44 -15.99
CA ASN A 94 -16.25 9.84 -16.20
C ASN A 94 -15.25 10.86 -15.61
N GLU A 95 -14.03 10.45 -15.30
CA GLU A 95 -12.97 11.33 -14.81
C GLU A 95 -11.74 11.21 -15.73
N GLU A 96 -11.01 12.30 -15.90
CA GLU A 96 -9.77 12.31 -16.70
C GLU A 96 -8.56 11.84 -15.88
N ASN A 97 -8.66 11.83 -14.56
CA ASN A 97 -7.56 11.51 -13.66
C ASN A 97 -7.59 10.05 -13.23
N ASP A 98 -6.44 9.41 -13.33
CA ASP A 98 -6.21 8.05 -12.84
C ASP A 98 -5.66 8.08 -11.41
N SER A 99 -5.99 7.06 -10.64
CA SER A 99 -5.29 6.77 -9.39
C SER A 99 -4.21 5.74 -9.62
N VAL A 100 -3.09 5.87 -8.95
CA VAL A 100 -1.92 5.00 -9.11
C VAL A 100 -1.46 4.42 -7.77
N ALA A 101 -1.07 3.16 -7.79
CA ALA A 101 -0.33 2.50 -6.72
C ALA A 101 0.77 1.64 -7.32
N TYR A 102 1.78 1.32 -6.54
CA TYR A 102 2.92 0.50 -6.95
C TYR A 102 3.05 -0.71 -6.02
N LEU A 103 3.17 -1.90 -6.60
CA LEU A 103 3.42 -3.13 -5.88
C LEU A 103 4.87 -3.57 -6.10
N TYR A 104 5.60 -3.84 -5.03
CA TYR A 104 6.99 -4.28 -5.10
C TYR A 104 7.39 -5.16 -3.93
N THR A 105 8.51 -5.86 -4.11
CA THR A 105 9.16 -6.66 -3.07
C THR A 105 10.41 -5.95 -2.58
N MET A 106 10.56 -5.86 -1.28
CA MET A 106 11.74 -5.33 -0.61
C MET A 106 12.03 -6.15 0.64
N LYS A 107 13.25 -6.67 0.78
CA LYS A 107 13.64 -7.52 1.92
C LYS A 107 12.67 -8.69 2.19
N GLU A 108 12.29 -9.39 1.13
CA GLU A 108 11.39 -10.56 1.15
C GLU A 108 9.94 -10.25 1.56
N LYS A 109 9.58 -8.99 1.70
CA LYS A 109 8.22 -8.53 2.00
C LYS A 109 7.62 -7.82 0.81
N GLN A 110 6.29 -7.87 0.74
CA GLN A 110 5.51 -7.23 -0.32
C GLN A 110 4.96 -5.90 0.19
N PHE A 111 5.07 -4.86 -0.62
CA PHE A 111 4.58 -3.53 -0.29
C PHE A 111 3.73 -2.96 -1.40
N ILE A 112 2.74 -2.19 -1.01
CA ILE A 112 1.99 -1.31 -1.91
C ILE A 112 2.26 0.15 -1.49
N GLU A 113 2.59 0.97 -2.46
CA GLU A 113 2.89 2.39 -2.26
C GLU A 113 1.91 3.26 -3.04
N GLN A 114 1.33 4.23 -2.36
CA GLN A 114 0.61 5.33 -2.99
C GLN A 114 1.48 6.59 -2.90
N PRO A 115 1.85 7.19 -4.03
CA PRO A 115 2.70 8.38 -4.06
C PRO A 115 2.21 9.48 -3.13
N TYR A 116 3.11 9.99 -2.29
CA TYR A 116 2.86 11.05 -1.30
C TYR A 116 1.81 10.73 -0.23
N VAL A 117 1.29 9.51 -0.21
CA VAL A 117 0.27 9.08 0.77
C VAL A 117 0.86 8.12 1.80
N GLY A 118 1.51 7.06 1.37
CA GLY A 118 2.12 6.11 2.28
C GLY A 118 2.53 4.79 1.63
N ILE A 119 3.11 3.92 2.45
CA ILE A 119 3.56 2.58 2.08
C ILE A 119 2.97 1.59 3.07
N TRP A 120 2.34 0.53 2.55
CA TRP A 120 1.73 -0.55 3.33
C TRP A 120 2.34 -1.88 2.97
N GLU A 121 2.52 -2.74 3.96
CA GLU A 121 2.86 -4.14 3.73
C GLU A 121 1.60 -4.89 3.33
N VAL A 122 1.67 -5.67 2.26
CA VAL A 122 0.58 -6.53 1.80
C VAL A 122 0.97 -7.99 1.89
N SER A 123 -0.01 -8.88 1.95
CA SER A 123 0.26 -10.32 1.98
C SER A 123 0.87 -10.81 0.68
N SER A 124 1.66 -11.88 0.77
CA SER A 124 2.19 -12.56 -0.41
C SER A 124 1.10 -13.12 -1.34
N ASP A 125 -0.06 -13.46 -0.80
CA ASP A 125 -1.21 -13.93 -1.58
C ASP A 125 -1.70 -12.88 -2.59
N ILE A 126 -1.75 -11.61 -2.17
CA ILE A 126 -2.10 -10.50 -3.06
C ILE A 126 -1.06 -10.32 -4.16
N ALA A 127 0.22 -10.33 -3.79
CA ALA A 127 1.30 -10.19 -4.76
C ALA A 127 1.30 -11.34 -5.79
N ASN A 128 1.16 -12.57 -5.32
CA ASN A 128 1.10 -13.76 -6.18
C ASN A 128 -0.10 -13.69 -7.13
N ARG A 129 -1.26 -13.30 -6.65
CA ARG A 129 -2.46 -13.16 -7.47
C ARG A 129 -2.30 -12.13 -8.59
N ILE A 130 -1.68 -10.99 -8.29
CA ILE A 130 -1.40 -9.97 -9.29
C ILE A 130 -0.36 -10.49 -10.30
N GLU A 131 0.69 -11.17 -9.85
CA GLU A 131 1.68 -11.79 -10.73
C GLU A 131 1.09 -12.87 -11.64
N GLU A 132 0.17 -13.70 -11.13
CA GLU A 132 -0.52 -14.73 -11.90
C GLU A 132 -1.31 -14.15 -13.08
N THR A 133 -1.78 -12.91 -12.98
CA THR A 133 -2.47 -12.22 -14.08
C THR A 133 -1.58 -12.08 -15.32
N PHE A 134 -0.27 -11.97 -15.14
CA PHE A 134 0.69 -11.88 -16.25
C PHE A 134 1.02 -13.24 -16.87
N SER A 135 0.73 -14.33 -16.17
CA SER A 135 1.01 -15.70 -16.62
C SER A 135 -0.14 -16.33 -17.41
N SER A 136 -1.28 -15.67 -17.45
CA SER A 136 -2.51 -16.16 -18.12
C SER A 136 -2.61 -15.77 -19.58
#